data_c10bf0698b2ff1fca2609aa503acd6b5
#
_entry.id   c10bf0698b2ff1fca2609aa503acd6b5
#
_cell.length_a   1.000
_cell.length_b   1.000
_cell.length_c   1.000
_cell.angle_alpha   90.00
_cell.angle_beta   90.00
_cell.angle_gamma   90.00
#
_symmetry.space_group_name_H-M   'P 1'
#
loop_
_entity.id
_entity.type
_entity.pdbx_description
1 polymer ?
#
loop_
_entity_poly.entity_id
_entity_poly.type
_entity_poly.pdbx_seq_one_letter_code
_entity_poly.pdbx_strand_id
1 'polypeptide(L)'
;MSKLKVCLRHISEVFLYEYYCLGDDEYEISDEDTLTPHKEKAKEQLLAGNYSGAQQEWLSAHLENPVDMETILGIILCCKQLGDADGEYSYSTESYNYCCTRAELAAYYRNLGWYYLEKYKPEVSAACYLYSKYFGESQQADAELEFLEKAVGKKVAKKDLPQIQKILKDNQIPTEANPVTLALLYKAAEEAAEGRDKDQALDCYRMVYDLTADKEIGKRIESLESR
;
A
#
# COMPACT_ATOMS: atom_id res chain seq x y z
N MET A 1 -23.47 -12.76 15.40
CA MET A 1 -22.22 -12.84 14.63
C MET A 1 -22.53 -12.41 13.22
N SER A 2 -21.95 -11.31 12.75
CA SER A 2 -22.07 -10.94 11.34
C SER A 2 -21.08 -11.80 10.56
N LYS A 3 -21.57 -12.57 9.61
CA LYS A 3 -20.70 -13.26 8.66
C LYS A 3 -20.20 -12.22 7.67
N LEU A 4 -18.90 -11.96 7.67
CA LEU A 4 -18.28 -11.09 6.68
C LEU A 4 -18.10 -11.91 5.38
N LYS A 5 -18.70 -11.44 4.30
CA LYS A 5 -18.48 -12.02 2.96
C LYS A 5 -17.31 -11.30 2.31
N VAL A 6 -16.29 -12.04 1.95
CA VAL A 6 -15.08 -11.50 1.34
C VAL A 6 -14.90 -12.14 -0.04
N CYS A 7 -14.77 -11.30 -1.06
CA CYS A 7 -14.37 -11.74 -2.38
C CYS A 7 -12.83 -11.80 -2.45
N LEU A 8 -12.28 -13.00 -2.53
CA LEU A 8 -10.85 -13.22 -2.43
C LEU A 8 -10.14 -12.99 -3.76
N ARG A 9 -9.16 -12.09 -3.76
CA ARG A 9 -8.05 -12.14 -4.70
C ARG A 9 -6.89 -12.88 -4.04
N HIS A 10 -6.13 -13.60 -4.84
CA HIS A 10 -5.04 -14.50 -4.46
C HIS A 10 -4.11 -13.96 -3.35
N ILE A 11 -3.71 -12.69 -3.42
CA ILE A 11 -2.84 -12.04 -2.43
C ILE A 11 -3.61 -11.62 -1.18
N SER A 12 -4.86 -11.22 -1.33
CA SER A 12 -5.71 -10.87 -0.20
C SER A 12 -5.91 -12.06 0.75
N GLU A 13 -5.90 -13.31 0.25
CA GLU A 13 -6.00 -14.50 1.10
C GLU A 13 -4.91 -14.55 2.17
N VAL A 14 -3.68 -14.22 1.82
CA VAL A 14 -2.54 -14.25 2.74
C VAL A 14 -2.75 -13.29 3.91
N PHE A 15 -3.24 -12.08 3.64
CA PHE A 15 -3.48 -11.06 4.65
C PHE A 15 -4.79 -11.28 5.40
N LEU A 16 -5.83 -11.75 4.72
CA LEU A 16 -7.11 -12.03 5.35
C LEU A 16 -7.02 -13.17 6.37
N TYR A 17 -6.19 -14.17 6.10
CA TYR A 17 -5.92 -15.24 7.06
C TYR A 17 -5.38 -14.67 8.39
N GLU A 18 -4.39 -13.80 8.34
CA GLU A 18 -3.85 -13.14 9.55
C GLU A 18 -4.87 -12.18 10.18
N TYR A 19 -5.62 -11.45 9.37
CA TYR A 19 -6.59 -10.47 9.87
C TYR A 19 -7.73 -11.13 10.63
N TYR A 20 -8.20 -12.30 10.19
CA TYR A 20 -9.36 -12.99 10.78
C TYR A 20 -9.00 -14.16 11.67
N CYS A 21 -7.82 -14.77 11.55
CA CYS A 21 -7.38 -15.83 12.44
C CYS A 21 -7.05 -15.38 13.86
N LEU A 22 -6.89 -14.07 14.09
CA LEU A 22 -6.66 -13.49 15.41
C LEU A 22 -7.97 -13.11 16.14
N GLY A 23 -9.13 -13.26 15.49
CA GLY A 23 -10.44 -12.98 16.04
C GLY A 23 -11.33 -14.22 16.10
N ASP A 24 -12.34 -14.18 16.99
CA ASP A 24 -13.36 -15.23 17.11
C ASP A 24 -14.46 -15.11 16.03
N ASP A 25 -14.25 -14.28 15.00
CA ASP A 25 -15.24 -14.04 13.96
C ASP A 25 -15.18 -15.08 12.85
N GLU A 26 -16.30 -15.73 12.57
CA GLU A 26 -16.49 -16.56 11.38
C GLU A 26 -16.66 -15.66 10.16
N TYR A 27 -15.80 -15.83 9.15
CA TYR A 27 -15.98 -15.22 7.83
C TYR A 27 -16.37 -16.28 6.80
N GLU A 28 -17.16 -15.88 5.84
CA GLU A 28 -17.60 -16.72 4.74
C GLU A 28 -17.04 -16.20 3.43
N ILE A 29 -16.26 -17.01 2.75
CA ILE A 29 -15.77 -16.69 1.41
C ILE A 29 -16.94 -16.78 0.45
N SER A 30 -17.18 -15.74 -0.32
CA SER A 30 -18.23 -15.69 -1.33
C SER A 30 -17.62 -15.80 -2.72
N ASP A 31 -18.17 -16.67 -3.56
CA ASP A 31 -17.86 -16.71 -4.99
C ASP A 31 -18.47 -15.49 -5.74
N GLU A 32 -19.37 -14.75 -5.10
CA GLU A 32 -19.96 -13.55 -5.67
C GLU A 32 -19.03 -12.36 -5.49
N ASP A 33 -18.62 -11.75 -6.60
CA ASP A 33 -17.80 -10.55 -6.59
C ASP A 33 -18.65 -9.33 -6.18
N THR A 34 -18.70 -9.04 -4.88
CA THR A 34 -19.37 -7.86 -4.32
C THR A 34 -18.46 -6.64 -4.28
N LEU A 35 -17.15 -6.85 -4.38
CA LEU A 35 -16.11 -5.81 -4.32
C LEU A 35 -16.05 -4.98 -5.60
N THR A 36 -16.05 -5.62 -6.77
CA THR A 36 -15.92 -4.95 -8.08
C THR A 36 -17.01 -3.91 -8.32
N PRO A 37 -18.32 -4.16 -8.06
CA PRO A 37 -19.36 -3.17 -8.26
C PRO A 37 -19.16 -1.88 -7.45
N HIS A 38 -18.69 -1.97 -6.20
CA HIS A 38 -18.39 -0.79 -5.39
C HIS A 38 -17.18 -0.03 -5.93
N LYS A 39 -16.15 -0.75 -6.37
CA LYS A 39 -14.94 -0.13 -6.96
C LYS A 39 -15.26 0.59 -8.28
N GLU A 40 -16.11 0.02 -9.13
CA GLU A 40 -16.55 0.65 -10.38
C GLU A 40 -17.35 1.92 -10.11
N LYS A 41 -18.34 1.88 -9.23
CA LYS A 41 -19.10 3.06 -8.82
C LYS A 41 -18.21 4.15 -8.20
N ALA A 42 -17.27 3.76 -7.35
CA ALA A 42 -16.33 4.70 -6.77
C ALA A 42 -15.50 5.43 -7.85
N LYS A 43 -15.03 4.69 -8.86
CA LYS A 43 -14.30 5.27 -10.01
C LYS A 43 -15.17 6.21 -10.83
N GLU A 44 -16.43 5.85 -11.06
CA GLU A 44 -17.40 6.72 -11.75
C GLU A 44 -17.62 8.02 -10.97
N GLN A 45 -17.81 7.94 -9.65
CA GLN A 45 -17.96 9.12 -8.79
C GLN A 45 -16.70 10.01 -8.80
N LEU A 46 -15.50 9.41 -8.79
CA LEU A 46 -14.24 10.16 -8.93
C LEU A 46 -14.17 10.91 -10.24
N LEU A 47 -14.53 10.29 -11.35
CA LEU A 47 -14.56 10.92 -12.67
C LEU A 47 -15.57 12.07 -12.72
N ALA A 48 -16.68 11.96 -11.99
CA ALA A 48 -17.68 13.00 -11.85
C ALA A 48 -17.28 14.12 -10.86
N GLY A 49 -16.12 14.01 -10.18
CA GLY A 49 -15.68 14.95 -9.15
C GLY A 49 -16.46 14.84 -7.83
N ASN A 50 -17.27 13.81 -7.66
CA ASN A 50 -18.02 13.56 -6.42
C ASN A 50 -17.17 12.74 -5.43
N TYR A 51 -16.20 13.39 -4.81
CA TYR A 51 -15.26 12.73 -3.91
C TYR A 51 -15.92 12.13 -2.65
N SER A 52 -16.98 12.75 -2.14
CA SER A 52 -17.72 12.21 -1.00
C SER A 52 -18.51 10.93 -1.38
N GLY A 53 -19.14 10.91 -2.54
CA GLY A 53 -19.82 9.72 -3.06
C GLY A 53 -18.83 8.60 -3.37
N ALA A 54 -17.67 8.93 -3.97
CA ALA A 54 -16.60 7.98 -4.22
C ALA A 54 -16.07 7.37 -2.91
N GLN A 55 -15.87 8.19 -1.87
CA GLN A 55 -15.40 7.71 -0.58
C GLN A 55 -16.38 6.71 0.05
N GLN A 56 -17.68 6.94 -0.03
CA GLN A 56 -18.69 6.01 0.49
C GLN A 56 -18.63 4.65 -0.22
N GLU A 57 -18.49 4.64 -1.54
CA GLU A 57 -18.37 3.40 -2.31
C GLU A 57 -17.03 2.68 -2.01
N TRP A 58 -15.91 3.41 -1.88
CA TRP A 58 -14.65 2.83 -1.46
C TRP A 58 -14.71 2.26 -0.03
N LEU A 59 -15.38 2.93 0.91
CA LEU A 59 -15.59 2.41 2.27
C LEU A 59 -16.45 1.14 2.26
N SER A 60 -17.47 1.07 1.40
CA SER A 60 -18.24 -0.16 1.22
C SER A 60 -17.37 -1.30 0.69
N ALA A 61 -16.54 -1.01 -0.32
CA ALA A 61 -15.57 -1.98 -0.82
C ALA A 61 -14.56 -2.42 0.26
N HIS A 62 -14.12 -1.51 1.12
CA HIS A 62 -13.20 -1.81 2.22
C HIS A 62 -13.83 -2.71 3.30
N LEU A 63 -15.13 -2.58 3.55
CA LEU A 63 -15.85 -3.49 4.43
C LEU A 63 -15.93 -4.92 3.86
N GLU A 64 -15.98 -5.05 2.53
CA GLU A 64 -15.98 -6.36 1.86
C GLU A 64 -14.58 -6.99 1.84
N ASN A 65 -13.55 -6.17 1.61
CA ASN A 65 -12.15 -6.61 1.63
C ASN A 65 -11.24 -5.51 2.20
N PRO A 66 -10.93 -5.55 3.50
CA PRO A 66 -10.14 -4.52 4.18
C PRO A 66 -8.67 -4.49 3.77
N VAL A 67 -8.16 -5.51 3.08
CA VAL A 67 -6.76 -5.61 2.67
C VAL A 67 -6.54 -5.33 1.18
N ASP A 68 -7.60 -4.93 0.45
CA ASP A 68 -7.48 -4.57 -0.97
C ASP A 68 -6.78 -3.22 -1.13
N MET A 69 -5.54 -3.24 -1.59
CA MET A 69 -4.71 -2.04 -1.73
C MET A 69 -5.33 -0.98 -2.64
N GLU A 70 -6.00 -1.38 -3.72
CA GLU A 70 -6.66 -0.43 -4.62
C GLU A 70 -7.78 0.35 -3.89
N THR A 71 -8.54 -0.35 -3.07
CA THR A 71 -9.59 0.25 -2.24
C THR A 71 -9.01 1.24 -1.23
N ILE A 72 -7.96 0.84 -0.50
CA ILE A 72 -7.30 1.71 0.48
C ILE A 72 -6.75 2.97 -0.21
N LEU A 73 -6.08 2.83 -1.34
CA LEU A 73 -5.55 3.96 -2.10
C LEU A 73 -6.68 4.86 -2.65
N GLY A 74 -7.83 4.29 -3.00
CA GLY A 74 -9.02 5.03 -3.39
C GLY A 74 -9.58 5.89 -2.25
N ILE A 75 -9.65 5.35 -1.03
CA ILE A 75 -10.05 6.11 0.17
C ILE A 75 -9.05 7.24 0.45
N ILE A 76 -7.75 6.96 0.42
CA ILE A 76 -6.69 7.95 0.61
C ILE A 76 -6.84 9.11 -0.37
N LEU A 77 -7.09 8.82 -1.65
CA LEU A 77 -7.32 9.84 -2.66
C LEU A 77 -8.53 10.72 -2.31
N CYS A 78 -9.64 10.11 -1.90
CA CYS A 78 -10.83 10.85 -1.49
C CYS A 78 -10.55 11.73 -0.26
N CYS A 79 -9.87 11.22 0.75
CA CYS A 79 -9.48 12.00 1.93
C CYS A 79 -8.66 13.24 1.54
N LYS A 80 -7.68 13.09 0.64
CA LYS A 80 -6.89 14.23 0.12
C LYS A 80 -7.76 15.27 -0.56
N GLN A 81 -8.67 14.85 -1.42
CA GLN A 81 -9.56 15.77 -2.14
C GLN A 81 -10.57 16.46 -1.24
N LEU A 82 -10.96 15.84 -0.14
CA LEU A 82 -11.87 16.39 0.85
C LEU A 82 -11.16 17.19 1.95
N GLY A 83 -9.81 17.20 1.96
CA GLY A 83 -9.02 17.88 2.99
C GLY A 83 -9.01 17.16 4.35
N ASP A 84 -9.36 15.87 4.38
CA ASP A 84 -9.34 15.02 5.58
C ASP A 84 -7.93 14.43 5.78
N ALA A 85 -7.05 15.20 6.41
CA ALA A 85 -5.68 14.80 6.64
C ALA A 85 -5.56 13.65 7.66
N ASP A 86 -6.44 13.59 8.65
CA ASP A 86 -6.37 12.54 9.67
C ASP A 86 -6.90 11.21 9.15
N GLY A 87 -7.95 11.22 8.32
CA GLY A 87 -8.41 10.05 7.58
C GLY A 87 -7.35 9.56 6.59
N GLU A 88 -6.73 10.47 5.83
CA GLU A 88 -5.63 10.11 4.92
C GLU A 88 -4.48 9.41 5.66
N TYR A 89 -4.04 9.94 6.79
CA TYR A 89 -2.96 9.36 7.60
C TYR A 89 -3.32 7.97 8.12
N SER A 90 -4.55 7.78 8.59
CA SER A 90 -5.03 6.50 9.09
C SER A 90 -4.91 5.41 8.01
N TYR A 91 -5.51 5.65 6.83
CA TYR A 91 -5.47 4.69 5.73
C TYR A 91 -4.07 4.55 5.10
N SER A 92 -3.27 5.62 5.08
CA SER A 92 -1.87 5.53 4.66
C SER A 92 -1.05 4.64 5.58
N THR A 93 -1.23 4.76 6.90
CA THR A 93 -0.56 3.89 7.87
C THR A 93 -1.03 2.45 7.76
N GLU A 94 -2.31 2.23 7.53
CA GLU A 94 -2.87 0.91 7.27
C GLU A 94 -2.27 0.28 6.00
N SER A 95 -2.18 1.04 4.90
CA SER A 95 -1.65 0.57 3.63
C SER A 95 -0.22 0.01 3.74
N TYR A 96 0.60 0.53 4.65
CA TYR A 96 1.95 0.05 4.88
C TYR A 96 2.00 -1.45 5.22
N ASN A 97 0.98 -1.95 5.93
CA ASN A 97 0.89 -3.36 6.30
C ASN A 97 0.65 -4.28 5.10
N TYR A 98 0.22 -3.73 3.97
CA TYR A 98 -0.16 -4.50 2.77
C TYR A 98 0.69 -4.15 1.55
N CYS A 99 1.75 -3.36 1.71
CA CYS A 99 2.67 -3.04 0.61
C CYS A 99 3.49 -4.27 0.21
N CYS A 100 3.14 -4.87 -0.91
CA CYS A 100 3.79 -6.05 -1.48
C CYS A 100 4.80 -5.70 -2.58
N THR A 101 4.83 -4.45 -3.04
CA THR A 101 5.68 -3.97 -4.13
C THR A 101 6.38 -2.66 -3.80
N ARG A 102 7.49 -2.39 -4.48
CA ARG A 102 8.17 -1.09 -4.39
C ARG A 102 7.26 0.07 -4.81
N ALA A 103 6.40 -0.14 -5.79
CA ALA A 103 5.45 0.88 -6.25
C ALA A 103 4.44 1.26 -5.15
N GLU A 104 3.94 0.28 -4.40
CA GLU A 104 3.04 0.51 -3.26
C GLU A 104 3.76 1.21 -2.10
N LEU A 105 4.99 0.83 -1.78
CA LEU A 105 5.82 1.55 -0.81
C LEU A 105 6.07 3.00 -1.26
N ALA A 106 6.36 3.23 -2.54
CA ALA A 106 6.50 4.58 -3.07
C ALA A 106 5.21 5.41 -2.88
N ALA A 107 4.04 4.79 -3.12
CA ALA A 107 2.75 5.45 -2.89
C ALA A 107 2.54 5.77 -1.40
N TYR A 108 2.85 4.84 -0.50
CA TYR A 108 2.80 5.06 0.95
C TYR A 108 3.62 6.30 1.37
N TYR A 109 4.88 6.40 0.94
CA TYR A 109 5.70 7.56 1.30
C TYR A 109 5.19 8.86 0.66
N ARG A 110 4.66 8.84 -0.56
CA ARG A 110 4.04 10.04 -1.16
C ARG A 110 2.81 10.49 -0.37
N ASN A 111 2.00 9.55 0.08
CA ASN A 111 0.83 9.85 0.90
C ASN A 111 1.24 10.51 2.22
N LEU A 112 2.19 9.93 2.93
CA LEU A 112 2.76 10.58 4.12
C LEU A 112 3.37 11.95 3.83
N GLY A 113 4.00 12.13 2.66
CA GLY A 113 4.51 13.42 2.23
C GLY A 113 3.42 14.48 2.20
N TRP A 114 2.27 14.16 1.63
CA TRP A 114 1.11 15.04 1.61
C TRP A 114 0.60 15.33 3.04
N TYR A 115 0.41 14.31 3.87
CA TYR A 115 -0.01 14.48 5.26
C TYR A 115 0.89 15.44 6.05
N TYR A 116 2.21 15.22 5.97
CA TYR A 116 3.15 16.08 6.70
C TYR A 116 3.21 17.50 6.15
N LEU A 117 2.89 17.73 4.88
CA LEU A 117 2.72 19.08 4.35
C LEU A 117 1.48 19.75 4.97
N GLU A 118 0.34 19.07 5.02
CA GLU A 118 -0.88 19.57 5.67
C GLU A 118 -0.66 19.87 7.18
N LYS A 119 0.18 19.09 7.84
CA LYS A 119 0.55 19.32 9.25
C LYS A 119 1.69 20.33 9.44
N TYR A 120 2.03 21.12 8.40
CA TYR A 120 3.09 22.15 8.43
C TYR A 120 4.48 21.63 8.85
N LYS A 121 4.84 20.41 8.44
CA LYS A 121 6.14 19.77 8.66
C LYS A 121 6.89 19.58 7.32
N PRO A 122 7.29 20.65 6.64
CA PRO A 122 7.82 20.58 5.26
C PRO A 122 9.12 19.77 5.15
N GLU A 123 9.93 19.69 6.18
CA GLU A 123 11.16 18.89 6.15
C GLU A 123 10.85 17.37 6.13
N VAL A 124 9.87 16.93 6.91
CA VAL A 124 9.42 15.52 6.93
C VAL A 124 8.71 15.21 5.64
N SER A 125 7.84 16.10 5.16
CA SER A 125 7.17 15.99 3.88
C SER A 125 8.17 15.79 2.73
N ALA A 126 9.19 16.67 2.66
CA ALA A 126 10.24 16.53 1.66
C ALA A 126 11.00 15.20 1.77
N ALA A 127 11.32 14.76 2.99
CA ALA A 127 11.99 13.47 3.21
C ALA A 127 11.14 12.31 2.70
N CYS A 128 9.82 12.32 2.94
CA CYS A 128 8.88 11.32 2.43
C CYS A 128 8.86 11.28 0.89
N TYR A 129 8.71 12.44 0.22
CA TYR A 129 8.72 12.51 -1.24
C TYR A 129 10.06 12.07 -1.85
N LEU A 130 11.19 12.50 -1.27
CA LEU A 130 12.52 12.07 -1.73
C LEU A 130 12.71 10.56 -1.52
N TYR A 131 12.22 10.01 -0.40
CA TYR A 131 12.33 8.58 -0.11
C TYR A 131 11.43 7.75 -1.02
N SER A 132 10.27 8.24 -1.40
CA SER A 132 9.40 7.55 -2.37
C SER A 132 10.12 7.31 -3.70
N LYS A 133 10.97 8.25 -4.15
CA LYS A 133 11.78 8.12 -5.37
C LYS A 133 12.85 7.03 -5.29
N TYR A 134 13.28 6.65 -4.10
CA TYR A 134 14.19 5.53 -3.91
C TYR A 134 13.56 4.19 -4.31
N PHE A 135 12.24 4.04 -4.18
CA PHE A 135 11.50 2.85 -4.58
C PHE A 135 11.10 2.86 -6.06
N GLY A 136 11.03 4.02 -6.68
CA GLY A 136 10.76 4.17 -8.11
C GLY A 136 10.74 5.64 -8.51
N GLU A 137 11.27 5.95 -9.68
CA GLU A 137 11.13 7.30 -10.24
C GLU A 137 9.65 7.58 -10.54
N SER A 138 9.19 8.76 -10.15
CA SER A 138 7.79 9.16 -10.31
C SER A 138 7.70 10.64 -10.63
N GLN A 139 7.12 10.95 -11.79
CA GLN A 139 6.79 12.32 -12.16
C GLN A 139 5.84 12.98 -11.14
N GLN A 140 4.99 12.18 -10.49
CA GLN A 140 4.12 12.65 -9.44
C GLN A 140 4.93 13.12 -8.22
N ALA A 141 5.94 12.37 -7.77
CA ALA A 141 6.80 12.78 -6.66
C ALA A 141 7.58 14.06 -6.99
N ASP A 142 8.00 14.24 -8.23
CA ASP A 142 8.66 15.49 -8.67
C ASP A 142 7.69 16.68 -8.64
N ALA A 143 6.46 16.50 -9.11
CA ALA A 143 5.42 17.53 -9.07
C ALA A 143 5.05 17.92 -7.63
N GLU A 144 4.96 16.94 -6.73
CA GLU A 144 4.69 17.15 -5.30
C GLU A 144 5.83 17.88 -4.59
N LEU A 145 7.09 17.56 -4.92
CA LEU A 145 8.26 18.30 -4.43
C LEU A 145 8.28 19.74 -4.95
N GLU A 146 7.97 19.94 -6.22
CA GLU A 146 7.86 21.30 -6.79
C GLU A 146 6.73 22.11 -6.13
N PHE A 147 5.59 21.49 -5.88
CA PHE A 147 4.50 22.11 -5.14
C PHE A 147 4.91 22.50 -3.72
N LEU A 148 5.57 21.58 -3.02
CA LEU A 148 6.12 21.85 -1.67
C LEU A 148 7.12 23.01 -1.67
N GLU A 149 8.05 23.07 -2.63
CA GLU A 149 9.01 24.17 -2.77
C GLU A 149 8.30 25.52 -2.96
N LYS A 150 7.25 25.56 -3.79
CA LYS A 150 6.42 26.74 -3.99
C LYS A 150 5.67 27.14 -2.72
N ALA A 151 5.08 26.18 -2.01
CA ALA A 151 4.32 26.41 -0.79
C ALA A 151 5.20 26.96 0.35
N VAL A 152 6.42 26.45 0.46
CA VAL A 152 7.39 26.86 1.49
C VAL A 152 8.21 28.11 1.09
N GLY A 153 8.22 28.46 -0.20
CA GLY A 153 9.02 29.55 -0.74
C GLY A 153 10.53 29.28 -0.73
N LYS A 154 10.95 28.03 -0.61
CA LYS A 154 12.36 27.62 -0.52
C LYS A 154 12.57 26.29 -1.23
N LYS A 155 13.70 26.17 -1.93
CA LYS A 155 14.10 24.88 -2.54
C LYS A 155 14.40 23.82 -1.48
N VAL A 156 13.95 22.61 -1.75
CA VAL A 156 14.28 21.45 -0.92
C VAL A 156 15.79 21.18 -1.03
N ALA A 157 16.45 21.16 0.10
CA ALA A 157 17.89 20.85 0.15
C ALA A 157 18.12 19.42 -0.34
N LYS A 158 19.12 19.23 -1.17
CA LYS A 158 19.58 17.88 -1.55
C LYS A 158 20.05 17.17 -0.28
N LYS A 159 19.48 16.02 -0.01
CA LYS A 159 19.85 15.14 1.11
C LYS A 159 20.27 13.79 0.54
N ASP A 160 21.29 13.19 1.14
CA ASP A 160 21.64 11.80 0.83
C ASP A 160 20.67 10.82 1.52
N LEU A 161 20.70 9.56 1.10
CA LEU A 161 19.79 8.54 1.62
C LEU A 161 19.89 8.37 3.14
N PRO A 162 21.07 8.33 3.80
CA PRO A 162 21.16 8.25 5.25
C PRO A 162 20.52 9.45 5.96
N GLN A 163 20.65 10.66 5.44
CA GLN A 163 20.02 11.86 6.01
C GLN A 163 18.49 11.78 5.90
N ILE A 164 17.97 11.34 4.75
CA ILE A 164 16.53 11.13 4.55
C ILE A 164 16.02 10.08 5.54
N GLN A 165 16.66 8.92 5.61
CA GLN A 165 16.28 7.84 6.53
C GLN A 165 16.32 8.29 8.00
N LYS A 166 17.28 9.11 8.38
CA LYS A 166 17.35 9.67 9.74
C LYS A 166 16.10 10.51 10.05
N ILE A 167 15.72 11.44 9.14
CA ILE A 167 14.53 12.27 9.33
C ILE A 167 13.27 11.40 9.48
N LEU A 168 13.13 10.36 8.64
CA LEU A 168 11.99 9.45 8.72
C LEU A 168 11.97 8.71 10.06
N LYS A 169 13.08 8.13 10.49
CA LYS A 169 13.19 7.40 11.76
C LYS A 169 12.94 8.29 12.97
N ASP A 170 13.44 9.52 12.96
CA ASP A 170 13.22 10.53 14.03
C ASP A 170 11.71 10.90 14.14
N ASN A 171 10.93 10.69 13.08
CA ASN A 171 9.48 10.88 13.04
C ASN A 171 8.69 9.56 13.08
N GLN A 172 9.32 8.45 13.46
CA GLN A 172 8.71 7.11 13.61
C GLN A 172 8.12 6.57 12.30
N ILE A 173 8.64 7.01 11.16
CA ILE A 173 8.27 6.50 9.84
C ILE A 173 9.21 5.35 9.50
N PRO A 174 8.70 4.15 9.19
CA PRO A 174 9.52 3.02 8.81
C PRO A 174 10.30 3.32 7.51
N THR A 175 11.47 2.73 7.38
CA THR A 175 12.36 2.90 6.20
C THR A 175 12.60 1.60 5.45
N GLU A 176 11.88 0.55 5.78
CA GLU A 176 11.98 -0.78 5.18
C GLU A 176 10.57 -1.30 4.88
N ALA A 177 10.45 -2.36 4.11
CA ALA A 177 9.18 -3.05 3.96
C ALA A 177 8.72 -3.66 5.30
N ASN A 178 7.42 -3.80 5.49
CA ASN A 178 6.89 -4.36 6.72
C ASN A 178 7.39 -5.82 6.90
N PRO A 179 8.06 -6.14 8.01
CA PRO A 179 8.63 -7.47 8.21
C PRO A 179 7.57 -8.56 8.34
N VAL A 180 6.38 -8.23 8.85
CA VAL A 180 5.26 -9.19 8.92
C VAL A 180 4.77 -9.51 7.51
N THR A 181 4.58 -8.50 6.67
CA THR A 181 4.21 -8.66 5.25
C THR A 181 5.22 -9.53 4.50
N LEU A 182 6.51 -9.29 4.69
CA LEU A 182 7.56 -10.11 4.07
C LEU A 182 7.49 -11.56 4.54
N ALA A 183 7.30 -11.78 5.85
CA ALA A 183 7.20 -13.14 6.40
C ALA A 183 5.97 -13.88 5.87
N LEU A 184 4.82 -13.21 5.75
CA LEU A 184 3.59 -13.78 5.21
C LEU A 184 3.73 -14.13 3.73
N LEU A 185 4.27 -13.22 2.92
CA LEU A 185 4.51 -13.48 1.51
C LEU A 185 5.48 -14.65 1.29
N TYR A 186 6.54 -14.72 2.11
CA TYR A 186 7.50 -15.81 2.05
C TYR A 186 6.85 -17.14 2.43
N LYS A 187 6.09 -17.18 3.52
CA LYS A 187 5.35 -18.36 3.97
C LYS A 187 4.38 -18.83 2.89
N ALA A 188 3.58 -17.94 2.34
CA ALA A 188 2.64 -18.26 1.27
C ALA A 188 3.34 -18.81 0.02
N ALA A 189 4.52 -18.26 -0.34
CA ALA A 189 5.32 -18.75 -1.44
C ALA A 189 5.82 -20.19 -1.21
N GLU A 190 6.29 -20.51 0.01
CA GLU A 190 6.73 -21.87 0.37
C GLU A 190 5.56 -22.87 0.33
N GLU A 191 4.43 -22.53 0.95
CA GLU A 191 3.24 -23.37 0.98
C GLU A 191 2.68 -23.64 -0.43
N ALA A 192 2.62 -22.61 -1.29
CA ALA A 192 2.21 -22.76 -2.67
C ALA A 192 3.18 -23.64 -3.47
N ALA A 193 4.49 -23.48 -3.25
CA ALA A 193 5.50 -24.31 -3.91
C ALA A 193 5.39 -25.80 -3.50
N GLU A 194 5.13 -26.07 -2.22
CA GLU A 194 4.86 -27.43 -1.71
C GLU A 194 3.55 -28.00 -2.23
N GLY A 195 2.51 -27.18 -2.30
CA GLY A 195 1.18 -27.51 -2.84
C GLY A 195 1.16 -27.66 -4.36
N ARG A 196 2.28 -27.36 -5.05
CA ARG A 196 2.43 -27.36 -6.52
C ARG A 196 1.62 -26.27 -7.24
N ASP A 197 1.24 -25.23 -6.56
CA ASP A 197 0.72 -24.01 -7.18
C ASP A 197 1.87 -23.10 -7.58
N LYS A 198 2.40 -23.35 -8.80
CA LYS A 198 3.56 -22.65 -9.32
C LYS A 198 3.31 -21.15 -9.48
N ASP A 199 2.13 -20.77 -9.95
CA ASP A 199 1.81 -19.38 -10.25
C ASP A 199 1.75 -18.56 -8.96
N GLN A 200 1.07 -19.07 -7.93
CA GLN A 200 1.03 -18.45 -6.62
C GLN A 200 2.42 -18.31 -6.00
N ALA A 201 3.20 -19.39 -6.05
CA ALA A 201 4.56 -19.38 -5.52
C ALA A 201 5.43 -18.31 -6.20
N LEU A 202 5.36 -18.23 -7.53
CA LEU A 202 6.10 -17.24 -8.31
C LEU A 202 5.68 -15.82 -7.97
N ASP A 203 4.39 -15.55 -7.87
CA ASP A 203 3.89 -14.21 -7.57
C ASP A 203 4.34 -13.75 -6.19
N CYS A 204 4.21 -14.59 -5.16
CA CYS A 204 4.68 -14.27 -3.82
C CYS A 204 6.21 -14.09 -3.74
N TYR A 205 7.00 -14.98 -4.37
CA TYR A 205 8.45 -14.81 -4.40
C TYR A 205 8.89 -13.55 -5.16
N ARG A 206 8.22 -13.20 -6.28
CA ARG A 206 8.51 -11.96 -7.02
C ARG A 206 8.27 -10.72 -6.17
N MET A 207 7.20 -10.69 -5.35
CA MET A 207 6.94 -9.61 -4.40
C MET A 207 8.04 -9.49 -3.36
N VAL A 208 8.42 -10.61 -2.72
CA VAL A 208 9.53 -10.62 -1.75
C VAL A 208 10.82 -10.12 -2.40
N TYR A 209 11.11 -10.58 -3.61
CA TYR A 209 12.30 -10.15 -4.35
C TYR A 209 12.26 -8.66 -4.71
N ASP A 210 11.12 -8.16 -5.17
CA ASP A 210 10.94 -6.73 -5.50
C ASP A 210 11.22 -5.84 -4.27
N LEU A 211 10.75 -6.26 -3.10
CA LEU A 211 10.91 -5.51 -1.85
C LEU A 211 12.33 -5.59 -1.26
N THR A 212 13.01 -6.74 -1.40
CA THR A 212 14.26 -7.03 -0.67
C THR A 212 15.50 -7.08 -1.55
N ALA A 213 15.32 -7.35 -2.84
CA ALA A 213 16.39 -7.71 -3.78
C ALA A 213 17.25 -8.89 -3.31
N ASP A 214 16.68 -9.83 -2.55
CA ASP A 214 17.38 -10.99 -2.02
C ASP A 214 17.75 -11.98 -3.13
N LYS A 215 19.04 -12.23 -3.29
CA LYS A 215 19.57 -13.10 -4.34
C LYS A 215 19.14 -14.57 -4.21
N GLU A 216 18.91 -15.06 -3.00
CA GLU A 216 18.44 -16.43 -2.79
C GLU A 216 16.99 -16.59 -3.26
N ILE A 217 16.16 -15.58 -3.04
CA ILE A 217 14.81 -15.53 -3.61
C ILE A 217 14.86 -15.48 -5.15
N GLY A 218 15.77 -14.67 -5.72
CA GLY A 218 15.97 -14.65 -7.17
C GLY A 218 16.29 -16.04 -7.77
N LYS A 219 17.18 -16.80 -7.14
CA LYS A 219 17.49 -18.18 -7.55
C LYS A 219 16.28 -19.13 -7.45
N ARG A 220 15.44 -18.96 -6.43
CA ARG A 220 14.21 -19.75 -6.28
C ARG A 220 13.23 -19.47 -7.43
N ILE A 221 13.06 -18.20 -7.81
CA ILE A 221 12.23 -17.79 -8.96
C ILE A 221 12.75 -18.49 -10.23
N GLU A 222 14.05 -18.36 -10.54
CA GLU A 222 14.67 -18.99 -11.71
C GLU A 222 14.46 -20.52 -11.71
N SER A 223 14.60 -21.17 -10.55
CA SER A 223 14.40 -22.62 -10.41
C SER A 223 12.94 -23.03 -10.67
N LEU A 224 11.97 -22.22 -10.23
CA LEU A 224 10.55 -22.49 -10.47
C LEU A 224 10.18 -22.24 -11.93
N GLU A 225 10.69 -21.19 -12.55
CA GLU A 225 10.43 -20.87 -13.97
C GLU A 225 10.96 -21.93 -14.93
N SER A 226 12.07 -22.59 -14.55
CA SER A 226 12.72 -23.62 -15.38
C SER A 226 12.06 -25.03 -15.30
N ARG A 227 11.12 -25.24 -14.42
CA ARG A 227 10.32 -26.46 -14.27
C ARG A 227 9.02 -26.36 -15.05
#